data_40fb4b4eed229a28c0b5f816bc4c3f95
#
_entry.id   40fb4b4eed229a28c0b5f816bc4c3f95
#
_cell.length_a   1.000
_cell.length_b   1.000
_cell.length_c   1.000
_cell.angle_alpha   90.00
_cell.angle_beta   90.00
_cell.angle_gamma   90.00
#
_symmetry.space_group_name_H-M   'P 1'
#
loop_
_entity.id
_entity.type
_entity.pdbx_description
1 polymer ?
#
loop_
_entity_poly.entity_id
_entity_poly.type
_entity_poly.pdbx_seq_one_letter_code
_entity_poly.pdbx_strand_id
1 'polypeptide(L)'
;MKITIHNSILHTAAREKGRYSIDGVCIHESGVVSATDGRCFSVRKLAAGHEPIGKMEKTIVPSAIMPKPTTKPKMVSVEVNGLEATGLHVSVARNGDAVPTGPEVSLPVIDETYPPISDVGPRVDEADQYALVSLNPDLLHKVCQAVRDPENGCVTLCVRIGAPNKPVMVVGHGEDAGAGVLMPVNGGEPLVMKSRYETGAKLIQSAQ
;
A
#
# COMPACT_ATOMS: atom_id res chain seq x y z
N MET A 1 -8.63 -11.44 18.11
CA MET A 1 -8.03 -10.12 17.75
C MET A 1 -9.01 -9.35 16.86
N LYS A 2 -9.24 -8.06 17.14
CA LYS A 2 -10.11 -7.21 16.28
C LYS A 2 -9.39 -5.90 15.96
N ILE A 3 -9.34 -5.53 14.67
CA ILE A 3 -8.66 -4.34 14.17
C ILE A 3 -9.50 -3.64 13.10
N THR A 4 -9.17 -2.40 12.78
CA THR A 4 -9.78 -1.67 11.66
C THR A 4 -8.70 -1.21 10.69
N ILE A 5 -8.89 -1.51 9.41
CA ILE A 5 -7.95 -1.22 8.35
C ILE A 5 -8.62 -0.55 7.15
N HIS A 6 -7.83 0.15 6.34
CA HIS A 6 -8.29 0.69 5.06
C HIS A 6 -8.17 -0.37 3.96
N ASN A 7 -9.24 -0.62 3.21
CA ASN A 7 -9.23 -1.57 2.10
C ASN A 7 -8.35 -1.16 0.91
N SER A 8 -7.85 0.08 0.88
CA SER A 8 -6.87 0.52 -0.14
C SER A 8 -5.57 -0.29 -0.13
N ILE A 9 -5.26 -1.01 0.97
CA ILE A 9 -4.14 -1.95 1.03
C ILE A 9 -4.24 -3.03 -0.06
N LEU A 10 -5.46 -3.39 -0.46
CA LEU A 10 -5.72 -4.40 -1.49
C LEU A 10 -5.30 -4.00 -2.92
N HIS A 11 -4.91 -2.74 -3.16
CA HIS A 11 -4.36 -2.36 -4.47
C HIS A 11 -3.05 -3.09 -4.79
N THR A 12 -2.33 -3.51 -3.76
CA THR A 12 -1.07 -4.26 -3.87
C THR A 12 -1.20 -5.74 -3.52
N ALA A 13 -2.37 -6.24 -3.15
CA ALA A 13 -2.61 -7.67 -2.95
C ALA A 13 -2.68 -8.41 -4.29
N ALA A 14 -2.22 -9.66 -4.32
CA ALA A 14 -2.34 -10.51 -5.50
C ALA A 14 -3.81 -10.71 -5.87
N ARG A 15 -4.09 -10.73 -7.18
CA ARG A 15 -5.43 -10.96 -7.74
C ARG A 15 -5.57 -12.37 -8.32
N GLU A 16 -4.46 -13.06 -8.48
CA GLU A 16 -4.41 -14.41 -9.05
C GLU A 16 -4.63 -15.46 -7.97
N LYS A 17 -5.64 -16.28 -8.13
CA LYS A 17 -5.87 -17.44 -7.26
C LYS A 17 -4.72 -18.43 -7.38
N GLY A 18 -4.16 -18.86 -6.25
CA GLY A 18 -3.13 -19.90 -6.20
C GLY A 18 -1.76 -19.46 -5.70
N ARG A 19 -1.59 -18.19 -5.34
CA ARG A 19 -0.42 -17.70 -4.60
C ARG A 19 -0.84 -17.43 -3.14
N TYR A 20 -1.11 -18.48 -2.40
CA TYR A 20 -1.80 -18.48 -1.11
C TYR A 20 -1.34 -17.40 -0.13
N SER A 21 -0.03 -17.24 0.11
CA SER A 21 0.46 -16.27 1.09
C SER A 21 0.28 -14.80 0.67
N ILE A 22 0.31 -14.49 -0.63
CA ILE A 22 0.19 -13.12 -1.14
C ILE A 22 -1.22 -12.76 -1.63
N ASP A 23 -2.17 -13.73 -1.65
CA ASP A 23 -3.61 -13.48 -1.87
C ASP A 23 -4.29 -12.91 -0.61
N GLY A 24 -3.51 -12.57 0.39
CA GLY A 24 -3.96 -12.06 1.67
C GLY A 24 -3.32 -10.74 2.06
N VAL A 25 -3.84 -10.21 3.14
CA VAL A 25 -3.27 -9.08 3.88
C VAL A 25 -2.62 -9.62 5.14
N CYS A 26 -1.34 -9.35 5.32
CA CYS A 26 -0.62 -9.72 6.53
C CYS A 26 -0.82 -8.66 7.60
N ILE A 27 -1.27 -9.08 8.76
CA ILE A 27 -1.32 -8.30 10.00
C ILE A 27 -0.06 -8.65 10.78
N HIS A 28 0.77 -7.65 11.08
CA HIS A 28 2.04 -7.84 11.80
C HIS A 28 1.88 -7.52 13.29
N GLU A 29 2.69 -8.17 14.12
CA GLU A 29 2.70 -7.95 15.58
C GLU A 29 2.97 -6.48 15.96
N SER A 30 3.71 -5.77 15.12
CA SER A 30 4.03 -4.33 15.27
C SER A 30 2.84 -3.38 15.10
N GLY A 31 1.64 -3.87 14.77
CA GLY A 31 0.46 -3.02 14.52
C GLY A 31 0.43 -2.38 13.14
N VAL A 32 1.10 -3.00 12.17
CA VAL A 32 1.00 -2.62 10.76
C VAL A 32 0.35 -3.73 9.95
N VAL A 33 -0.20 -3.36 8.81
CA VAL A 33 -0.73 -4.29 7.82
C VAL A 33 0.01 -4.13 6.50
N SER A 34 0.22 -5.22 5.79
CA SER A 34 0.88 -5.21 4.49
C SER A 34 0.16 -6.08 3.47
N ALA A 35 0.33 -5.74 2.20
CA ALA A 35 -0.10 -6.55 1.07
C ALA A 35 0.92 -6.48 -0.06
N THR A 36 1.03 -7.55 -0.84
CA THR A 36 1.93 -7.65 -1.99
C THR A 36 1.35 -8.56 -3.07
N ASP A 37 1.71 -8.33 -4.31
CA ASP A 37 1.45 -9.23 -5.44
C ASP A 37 2.75 -9.91 -5.96
N GLY A 38 3.86 -9.73 -5.21
CA GLY A 38 5.19 -10.21 -5.56
C GLY A 38 5.97 -9.29 -6.50
N ARG A 39 5.36 -8.20 -6.99
CA ARG A 39 6.01 -7.16 -7.83
C ARG A 39 6.02 -5.81 -7.16
N CYS A 40 5.00 -5.53 -6.37
CA CYS A 40 4.90 -4.33 -5.54
C CYS A 40 4.35 -4.71 -4.16
N PHE A 41 4.54 -3.84 -3.20
CA PHE A 41 3.96 -3.99 -1.88
C PHE A 41 3.54 -2.64 -1.31
N SER A 42 2.66 -2.68 -0.32
CA SER A 42 2.34 -1.53 0.51
C SER A 42 2.26 -1.94 1.98
N VAL A 43 2.60 -1.00 2.86
CA VAL A 43 2.50 -1.14 4.30
C VAL A 43 1.71 0.04 4.85
N ARG A 44 0.80 -0.22 5.77
CA ARG A 44 -0.02 0.81 6.42
C ARG A 44 -0.11 0.57 7.91
N LYS A 45 -0.19 1.65 8.68
CA LYS A 45 -0.65 1.56 10.08
C LYS A 45 -2.14 1.22 10.11
N LEU A 46 -2.58 0.67 11.23
CA LEU A 46 -4.00 0.56 11.54
C LEU A 46 -4.68 1.93 11.44
N ALA A 47 -5.97 1.94 11.22
CA ALA A 47 -6.71 3.19 11.14
C ALA A 47 -6.64 3.95 12.47
N ALA A 48 -6.45 5.27 12.39
CA ALA A 48 -6.35 6.11 13.57
C ALA A 48 -7.63 6.02 14.43
N GLY A 49 -7.47 5.95 15.74
CA GLY A 49 -8.58 5.82 16.70
C GLY A 49 -9.15 4.40 16.85
N HIS A 50 -8.55 3.42 16.16
CA HIS A 50 -8.95 2.01 16.25
C HIS A 50 -7.79 1.17 16.79
N GLU A 51 -7.62 1.20 18.11
CA GLU A 51 -6.64 0.35 18.80
C GLU A 51 -7.02 -1.13 18.64
N PRO A 52 -6.02 -2.01 18.49
CA PRO A 52 -6.29 -3.45 18.41
C PRO A 52 -6.88 -3.96 19.72
N ILE A 53 -7.98 -4.71 19.61
CA ILE A 53 -8.56 -5.40 20.75
C ILE A 53 -7.99 -6.82 20.79
N GLY A 54 -7.17 -7.08 21.80
CA GLY A 54 -6.47 -8.36 22.01
C GLY A 54 -5.00 -8.31 21.61
N LYS A 55 -4.31 -9.44 21.82
CA LYS A 55 -2.90 -9.59 21.45
C LYS A 55 -2.75 -9.60 19.94
N MET A 56 -1.80 -8.81 19.43
CA MET A 56 -1.43 -8.85 18.03
C MET A 56 -0.54 -10.07 17.78
N GLU A 57 -0.95 -10.88 16.80
CA GLU A 57 -0.17 -12.02 16.30
C GLU A 57 -0.06 -11.90 14.79
N LYS A 58 1.09 -12.27 14.23
CA LYS A 58 1.30 -12.26 12.79
C LYS A 58 0.31 -13.22 12.14
N THR A 59 -0.58 -12.66 11.31
CA THR A 59 -1.68 -13.42 10.71
C THR A 59 -1.93 -12.95 9.29
N ILE A 60 -2.14 -13.88 8.37
CA ILE A 60 -2.52 -13.56 6.98
C ILE A 60 -4.02 -13.78 6.85
N VAL A 61 -4.74 -12.71 6.57
CA VAL A 61 -6.18 -12.77 6.34
C VAL A 61 -6.49 -12.70 4.85
N PRO A 62 -7.41 -13.52 4.33
CA PRO A 62 -7.75 -13.52 2.90
C PRO A 62 -8.22 -12.15 2.42
N SER A 63 -7.73 -11.69 1.29
CA SER A 63 -8.17 -10.42 0.69
C SER A 63 -9.68 -10.40 0.39
N ALA A 64 -10.27 -11.56 0.18
CA ALA A 64 -11.70 -11.74 -0.11
C ALA A 64 -12.65 -11.37 1.04
N ILE A 65 -12.17 -11.29 2.31
CA ILE A 65 -12.99 -10.77 3.42
C ILE A 65 -13.21 -9.26 3.36
N MET A 66 -12.51 -8.58 2.48
CA MET A 66 -12.57 -7.13 2.34
C MET A 66 -13.24 -6.74 1.02
N PRO A 67 -13.97 -5.60 0.99
CA PRO A 67 -14.49 -5.07 -0.27
C PRO A 67 -13.36 -4.71 -1.22
N LYS A 68 -13.60 -4.85 -2.51
CA LYS A 68 -12.66 -4.38 -3.53
C LYS A 68 -12.33 -2.90 -3.32
N PRO A 69 -11.06 -2.52 -3.48
CA PRO A 69 -10.67 -1.13 -3.35
C PRO A 69 -11.34 -0.27 -4.42
N THR A 70 -11.75 0.92 -4.03
CA THR A 70 -12.33 1.94 -4.91
C THR A 70 -11.53 3.22 -4.76
N THR A 71 -11.83 4.24 -5.59
CA THR A 71 -11.21 5.57 -5.48
C THR A 71 -11.39 6.22 -4.11
N LYS A 72 -12.47 5.86 -3.39
CA LYS A 72 -12.68 6.26 -2.00
C LYS A 72 -12.42 5.05 -1.10
N PRO A 73 -11.32 5.03 -0.33
CA PRO A 73 -11.01 3.95 0.59
C PRO A 73 -12.14 3.74 1.59
N LYS A 74 -12.46 2.48 1.86
CA LYS A 74 -13.43 2.09 2.88
C LYS A 74 -12.71 1.51 4.08
N MET A 75 -13.32 1.68 5.25
CA MET A 75 -12.88 1.05 6.48
C MET A 75 -13.45 -0.35 6.56
N VAL A 76 -12.65 -1.28 7.05
CA VAL A 76 -13.06 -2.67 7.29
C VAL A 76 -12.61 -3.05 8.69
N SER A 77 -13.55 -3.49 9.51
CA SER A 77 -13.25 -4.17 10.77
C SER A 77 -12.92 -5.61 10.45
N VAL A 78 -11.76 -6.07 10.86
CA VAL A 78 -11.30 -7.44 10.72
C VAL A 78 -11.21 -8.07 12.10
N GLU A 79 -11.91 -9.17 12.30
CA GLU A 79 -11.86 -9.96 13.53
C GLU A 79 -11.26 -11.33 13.22
N VAL A 80 -10.23 -11.71 13.99
CA VAL A 80 -9.58 -13.02 13.88
C VAL A 80 -9.82 -13.80 15.16
N ASN A 81 -10.48 -14.96 15.02
CA ASN A 81 -10.80 -15.90 16.10
C ASN A 81 -10.25 -17.28 15.75
N GLY A 82 -9.07 -17.59 16.30
CA GLY A 82 -8.37 -18.84 15.97
C GLY A 82 -7.99 -18.87 14.48
N LEU A 83 -8.50 -19.86 13.75
CA LEU A 83 -8.21 -20.09 12.34
C LEU A 83 -9.20 -19.40 11.37
N GLU A 84 -10.08 -18.55 11.88
CA GLU A 84 -11.08 -17.86 11.07
C GLU A 84 -10.90 -16.35 11.13
N ALA A 85 -10.99 -15.69 9.99
CA ALA A 85 -10.97 -14.26 9.86
C ALA A 85 -12.32 -13.77 9.30
N THR A 86 -12.90 -12.78 9.97
CA THR A 86 -14.17 -12.16 9.60
C THR A 86 -13.95 -10.70 9.24
N GLY A 87 -14.38 -10.30 8.06
CA GLY A 87 -14.35 -8.92 7.59
C GLY A 87 -15.75 -8.31 7.57
N LEU A 88 -15.88 -7.12 8.16
CA LEU A 88 -17.12 -6.34 8.20
C LEU A 88 -16.88 -4.93 7.67
N HIS A 89 -17.66 -4.52 6.68
CA HIS A 89 -17.62 -3.15 6.18
C HIS A 89 -18.13 -2.19 7.26
N VAL A 90 -17.38 -1.17 7.54
CA VAL A 90 -17.76 -0.16 8.53
C VAL A 90 -17.60 1.25 7.99
N SER A 91 -18.47 2.16 8.45
CA SER A 91 -18.23 3.59 8.41
C SER A 91 -17.84 4.06 9.80
N VAL A 92 -16.99 5.09 9.86
CA VAL A 92 -16.64 5.71 11.14
C VAL A 92 -17.61 6.85 11.38
N ALA A 93 -18.40 6.73 12.45
CA ALA A 93 -19.28 7.78 12.89
C ALA A 93 -18.49 8.99 13.45
N ARG A 94 -19.13 10.15 13.63
CA ARG A 94 -18.47 11.37 14.15
C ARG A 94 -17.87 11.21 15.55
N ASN A 95 -18.40 10.29 16.35
CA ASN A 95 -17.89 9.93 17.68
C ASN A 95 -16.75 8.89 17.65
N GLY A 96 -16.31 8.45 16.46
CA GLY A 96 -15.26 7.46 16.31
C GLY A 96 -15.73 6.00 16.26
N ASP A 97 -17.01 5.72 16.52
CA ASP A 97 -17.54 4.34 16.51
C ASP A 97 -17.59 3.75 15.08
N ALA A 98 -17.25 2.48 14.98
CA ALA A 98 -17.36 1.71 13.73
C ALA A 98 -18.80 1.19 13.59
N VAL A 99 -19.54 1.74 12.61
CA VAL A 99 -20.91 1.35 12.31
C VAL A 99 -20.92 0.41 11.11
N PRO A 100 -21.50 -0.80 11.20
CA PRO A 100 -21.65 -1.73 10.09
C PRO A 100 -22.39 -1.09 8.90
N THR A 101 -21.83 -1.24 7.69
CA THR A 101 -22.40 -0.68 6.46
C THR A 101 -22.52 -1.69 5.31
N GLY A 102 -22.14 -2.94 5.55
CA GLY A 102 -22.16 -3.98 4.53
C GLY A 102 -22.24 -5.40 5.12
N PRO A 103 -22.19 -6.40 4.26
CA PRO A 103 -22.23 -7.79 4.69
C PRO A 103 -20.97 -8.18 5.46
N GLU A 104 -21.14 -9.11 6.37
CA GLU A 104 -20.06 -9.82 7.03
C GLU A 104 -19.60 -11.00 6.16
N VAL A 105 -18.29 -11.19 6.05
CA VAL A 105 -17.70 -12.29 5.31
C VAL A 105 -16.66 -12.98 6.20
N SER A 106 -16.82 -14.28 6.42
CA SER A 106 -15.87 -15.10 7.18
C SER A 106 -15.17 -16.10 6.27
N LEU A 107 -13.85 -16.22 6.39
CA LEU A 107 -13.02 -17.18 5.68
C LEU A 107 -11.90 -17.67 6.61
N PRO A 108 -11.34 -18.88 6.37
CA PRO A 108 -10.17 -19.35 7.08
C PRO A 108 -8.99 -18.38 6.92
N VAL A 109 -8.17 -18.22 7.96
CA VAL A 109 -6.87 -17.56 7.84
C VAL A 109 -5.94 -18.36 6.92
N ILE A 110 -5.01 -17.69 6.29
CA ILE A 110 -4.02 -18.34 5.41
C ILE A 110 -2.87 -18.81 6.29
N ASP A 111 -2.69 -20.13 6.38
CA ASP A 111 -1.59 -20.78 7.12
C ASP A 111 -0.37 -20.96 6.20
N GLU A 112 0.28 -19.83 5.89
CA GLU A 112 1.42 -19.78 4.97
C GLU A 112 2.44 -18.75 5.46
N THR A 113 3.68 -18.86 4.97
CA THR A 113 4.72 -17.87 5.26
C THR A 113 4.56 -16.65 4.36
N TYR A 114 4.32 -15.48 4.96
CA TYR A 114 4.27 -14.21 4.22
C TYR A 114 5.66 -13.74 3.82
N PRO A 115 5.84 -13.18 2.61
CA PRO A 115 7.15 -12.68 2.16
C PRO A 115 7.77 -11.66 3.12
N PRO A 116 9.11 -11.68 3.32
CA PRO A 116 9.79 -10.74 4.20
C PRO A 116 9.93 -9.36 3.53
N ILE A 117 8.86 -8.56 3.53
CA ILE A 117 8.83 -7.25 2.85
C ILE A 117 9.81 -6.26 3.46
N SER A 118 10.11 -6.37 4.75
CA SER A 118 11.13 -5.56 5.44
C SER A 118 12.53 -5.69 4.83
N ASP A 119 12.84 -6.84 4.23
CA ASP A 119 14.17 -7.14 3.68
C ASP A 119 14.39 -6.51 2.30
N VAL A 120 13.30 -6.21 1.59
CA VAL A 120 13.35 -5.63 0.23
C VAL A 120 13.03 -4.13 0.22
N GLY A 121 12.57 -3.59 1.33
CA GLY A 121 12.25 -2.17 1.46
C GLY A 121 13.49 -1.29 1.68
N PRO A 122 13.38 0.01 1.35
CA PRO A 122 14.45 0.97 1.61
C PRO A 122 14.71 1.14 3.11
N ARG A 123 15.96 1.39 3.48
CA ARG A 123 16.38 1.60 4.86
C ARG A 123 16.41 3.08 5.22
N VAL A 124 16.30 3.37 6.51
CA VAL A 124 16.28 4.76 7.03
C VAL A 124 17.59 5.49 6.74
N ASP A 125 18.72 4.79 6.87
CA ASP A 125 20.07 5.30 6.65
C ASP A 125 20.43 5.54 5.17
N GLU A 126 19.58 5.09 4.24
CA GLU A 126 19.77 5.26 2.80
C GLU A 126 19.13 6.54 2.24
N ALA A 127 18.48 7.38 3.07
CA ALA A 127 17.71 8.54 2.62
C ALA A 127 18.46 9.49 1.68
N ASP A 128 19.77 9.66 1.88
CA ASP A 128 20.61 10.54 1.08
C ASP A 128 21.02 9.92 -0.28
N GLN A 129 20.74 8.65 -0.49
CA GLN A 129 21.02 7.92 -1.74
C GLN A 129 19.88 8.04 -2.75
N TYR A 130 18.73 8.56 -2.35
CA TYR A 130 17.53 8.66 -3.17
C TYR A 130 17.26 10.07 -3.67
N ALA A 131 16.82 10.19 -4.92
CA ALA A 131 16.24 11.41 -5.45
C ALA A 131 14.77 11.51 -5.02
N LEU A 132 14.47 12.43 -4.11
CA LEU A 132 13.12 12.62 -3.58
C LEU A 132 12.34 13.62 -4.43
N VAL A 133 11.16 13.24 -4.90
CA VAL A 133 10.24 14.07 -5.66
C VAL A 133 8.80 13.81 -5.24
N SER A 134 8.01 14.86 -5.12
CA SER A 134 6.57 14.73 -4.84
C SER A 134 5.78 14.86 -6.13
N LEU A 135 4.97 13.85 -6.44
CA LEU A 135 4.16 13.79 -7.65
C LEU A 135 2.67 13.66 -7.29
N ASN A 136 1.82 14.24 -8.12
CA ASN A 136 0.39 13.95 -8.05
C ASN A 136 0.13 12.58 -8.69
N PRO A 137 -0.42 11.59 -7.94
CA PRO A 137 -0.59 10.24 -8.44
C PRO A 137 -1.57 10.13 -9.61
N ASP A 138 -2.61 10.98 -9.67
CA ASP A 138 -3.57 10.96 -10.78
C ASP A 138 -2.94 11.49 -12.07
N LEU A 139 -2.07 12.52 -11.97
CA LEU A 139 -1.34 13.03 -13.12
C LEU A 139 -0.27 12.05 -13.58
N LEU A 140 0.45 11.42 -12.64
CA LEU A 140 1.41 10.37 -12.96
C LEU A 140 0.73 9.22 -13.71
N HIS A 141 -0.41 8.75 -13.22
CA HIS A 141 -1.18 7.70 -13.87
C HIS A 141 -1.58 8.11 -15.31
N LYS A 142 -2.08 9.33 -15.51
CA LYS A 142 -2.46 9.84 -16.84
C LYS A 142 -1.29 9.88 -17.81
N VAL A 143 -0.12 10.37 -17.37
CA VAL A 143 1.07 10.44 -18.22
C VAL A 143 1.57 9.02 -18.54
N CYS A 144 1.64 8.13 -17.54
CA CYS A 144 2.02 6.74 -17.77
C CYS A 144 1.10 6.05 -18.79
N GLN A 145 -0.21 6.26 -18.72
CA GLN A 145 -1.16 5.70 -19.68
C GLN A 145 -0.98 6.27 -21.10
N ALA A 146 -0.61 7.56 -21.21
CA ALA A 146 -0.44 8.22 -22.49
C ALA A 146 0.86 7.83 -23.22
N VAL A 147 1.90 7.44 -22.51
CA VAL A 147 3.23 7.19 -23.09
C VAL A 147 3.58 5.70 -23.18
N ARG A 148 2.87 4.82 -22.49
CA ARG A 148 3.16 3.39 -22.52
C ARG A 148 2.87 2.80 -23.89
N ASP A 149 3.71 1.88 -24.28
CA ASP A 149 3.45 1.00 -25.43
C ASP A 149 2.26 0.06 -25.09
N PRO A 150 1.32 -0.16 -26.02
CA PRO A 150 0.18 -1.05 -25.80
C PRO A 150 0.56 -2.48 -25.43
N GLU A 151 1.67 -2.98 -25.98
CA GLU A 151 2.13 -4.36 -25.77
C GLU A 151 3.02 -4.49 -24.54
N ASN A 152 3.91 -3.52 -24.31
CA ASN A 152 4.91 -3.61 -23.25
C ASN A 152 4.47 -2.94 -21.94
N GLY A 153 3.66 -1.98 -21.88
CA GLY A 153 3.11 -1.35 -20.66
C GLY A 153 4.12 -0.75 -19.67
N CYS A 154 5.45 -0.89 -19.89
CA CYS A 154 6.49 -0.37 -19.02
C CYS A 154 6.79 1.10 -19.27
N VAL A 155 7.17 1.83 -18.21
CA VAL A 155 7.63 3.22 -18.29
C VAL A 155 8.83 3.44 -17.39
N THR A 156 9.70 4.39 -17.76
CA THR A 156 10.84 4.86 -16.95
C THR A 156 10.56 6.28 -16.47
N LEU A 157 10.77 6.52 -15.19
CA LEU A 157 10.74 7.86 -14.60
C LEU A 157 12.17 8.41 -14.54
N CYS A 158 12.44 9.50 -15.27
CA CYS A 158 13.73 10.18 -15.26
C CYS A 158 13.65 11.41 -14.33
N VAL A 159 14.23 11.29 -13.15
CA VAL A 159 14.23 12.32 -12.11
C VAL A 159 15.62 12.96 -12.03
N ARG A 160 15.67 14.29 -12.07
CA ARG A 160 16.93 15.01 -11.90
C ARG A 160 17.35 15.03 -10.43
N ILE A 161 18.52 14.45 -10.13
CA ILE A 161 19.08 14.40 -8.78
C ILE A 161 19.41 15.85 -8.31
N GLY A 162 19.11 16.16 -7.04
CA GLY A 162 19.37 17.47 -6.44
C GLY A 162 18.44 18.60 -6.93
N ALA A 163 17.43 18.30 -7.72
CA ALA A 163 16.50 19.30 -8.24
C ALA A 163 15.04 18.82 -8.14
N PRO A 164 14.46 18.69 -6.93
CA PRO A 164 13.16 18.08 -6.69
C PRO A 164 11.98 18.82 -7.35
N ASN A 165 12.16 20.10 -7.70
CA ASN A 165 11.12 20.92 -8.34
C ASN A 165 11.25 21.00 -9.86
N LYS A 166 12.17 20.23 -10.45
CA LYS A 166 12.31 20.16 -11.92
C LYS A 166 11.40 19.10 -12.51
N PRO A 167 10.97 19.28 -13.77
CA PRO A 167 10.11 18.33 -14.44
C PRO A 167 10.68 16.91 -14.40
N VAL A 168 9.80 15.93 -14.18
CA VAL A 168 10.08 14.50 -14.30
C VAL A 168 9.67 14.07 -15.71
N MET A 169 10.60 13.50 -16.45
CA MET A 169 10.29 12.90 -17.75
C MET A 169 9.83 11.45 -17.54
N VAL A 170 8.77 11.08 -18.21
CA VAL A 170 8.22 9.72 -18.23
C VAL A 170 8.37 9.18 -19.64
N VAL A 171 9.10 8.08 -19.80
CA VAL A 171 9.39 7.48 -21.11
C VAL A 171 8.81 6.07 -21.14
N GLY A 172 7.99 5.76 -22.10
CA GLY A 172 7.51 4.42 -22.34
C GLY A 172 8.59 3.52 -22.97
N HIS A 173 8.41 2.21 -22.86
CA HIS A 173 9.29 1.20 -23.46
C HIS A 173 8.54 0.52 -24.60
N GLY A 174 9.16 0.40 -25.76
CA GLY A 174 8.64 -0.23 -26.96
C GLY A 174 8.76 0.66 -28.20
N GLU A 175 8.46 0.10 -29.37
CA GLU A 175 8.59 0.83 -30.65
C GLU A 175 7.52 1.92 -30.79
N ASP A 176 6.31 1.68 -30.27
CA ASP A 176 5.17 2.62 -30.29
C ASP A 176 5.05 3.44 -28.98
N ALA A 177 6.10 3.45 -28.16
CA ALA A 177 6.10 4.18 -26.90
C ALA A 177 6.32 5.69 -27.08
N GLY A 178 5.68 6.48 -26.24
CA GLY A 178 5.83 7.92 -26.22
C GLY A 178 6.72 8.41 -25.07
N ALA A 179 6.86 9.73 -24.98
CA ALA A 179 7.46 10.42 -23.85
C ALA A 179 6.53 11.52 -23.37
N GLY A 180 6.55 11.77 -22.08
CA GLY A 180 5.75 12.81 -21.46
C GLY A 180 6.52 13.52 -20.34
N VAL A 181 5.97 14.60 -19.85
CA VAL A 181 6.57 15.39 -18.77
C VAL A 181 5.53 15.61 -17.69
N LEU A 182 5.96 15.43 -16.45
CA LEU A 182 5.15 15.67 -15.27
C LEU A 182 5.84 16.70 -14.39
N MET A 183 5.11 17.78 -14.06
CA MET A 183 5.59 18.75 -13.09
C MET A 183 5.42 18.23 -11.68
N PRO A 184 6.48 18.22 -10.85
CA PRO A 184 6.36 17.90 -9.44
C PRO A 184 5.38 18.86 -8.75
N VAL A 185 4.66 18.35 -7.77
CA VAL A 185 3.94 19.21 -6.83
C VAL A 185 4.92 19.71 -5.78
N ASN A 186 4.66 20.89 -5.22
CA ASN A 186 5.49 21.41 -4.14
C ASN A 186 5.38 20.48 -2.92
N GLY A 187 6.35 19.58 -2.76
CA GLY A 187 6.41 18.59 -1.68
C GLY A 187 6.87 19.12 -0.34
N GLY A 188 7.21 20.41 -0.28
CA GLY A 188 7.83 21.06 0.86
C GLY A 188 9.36 21.17 0.75
N GLU A 189 9.97 21.61 1.81
CA GLU A 189 11.42 21.72 1.97
C GLU A 189 12.13 20.36 1.88
N PRO A 190 13.38 20.26 1.40
CA PRO A 190 14.13 19.00 1.33
C PRO A 190 14.15 18.21 2.66
N LEU A 191 14.26 18.89 3.78
CA LEU A 191 14.21 18.28 5.11
C LEU A 191 12.85 17.59 5.40
N VAL A 192 11.75 18.19 4.96
CA VAL A 192 10.41 17.60 5.12
C VAL A 192 10.28 16.35 4.25
N MET A 193 10.83 16.36 3.04
CA MET A 193 10.81 15.17 2.17
C MET A 193 11.68 14.05 2.72
N LYS A 194 12.86 14.35 3.26
CA LYS A 194 13.71 13.38 3.95
C LYS A 194 13.00 12.75 5.15
N SER A 195 12.35 13.56 5.99
CA SER A 195 11.56 13.07 7.13
C SER A 195 10.40 12.15 6.69
N ARG A 196 9.74 12.44 5.56
CA ARG A 196 8.70 11.55 4.99
C ARG A 196 9.27 10.23 4.51
N TYR A 197 10.43 10.26 3.84
CA TYR A 197 11.14 9.04 3.44
C TYR A 197 11.48 8.17 4.66
N GLU A 198 12.12 8.75 5.68
CA GLU A 198 12.49 8.05 6.91
C GLU A 198 11.27 7.45 7.61
N THR A 199 10.15 8.17 7.64
CA THR A 199 8.89 7.67 8.19
C THR A 199 8.37 6.47 7.41
N GLY A 200 8.42 6.53 6.08
CA GLY A 200 8.03 5.43 5.20
C GLY A 200 8.94 4.22 5.37
N ALA A 201 10.25 4.41 5.40
CA ALA A 201 11.24 3.35 5.62
C ALA A 201 11.04 2.64 6.97
N LYS A 202 10.84 3.40 8.06
CA LYS A 202 10.51 2.85 9.38
C LYS A 202 9.24 2.01 9.36
N LEU A 203 8.20 2.48 8.65
CA LEU A 203 6.95 1.74 8.52
C LEU A 203 7.15 0.41 7.79
N ILE A 204 7.92 0.39 6.70
CA ILE A 204 8.24 -0.85 5.95
C ILE A 204 9.05 -1.81 6.83
N GLN A 205 10.08 -1.32 7.51
CA GLN A 205 10.92 -2.13 8.42
C GLN A 205 10.13 -2.72 9.58
N SER A 206 9.04 -2.10 10.00
CA SER A 206 8.18 -2.64 11.05
C SER A 206 7.26 -3.79 10.58
N ALA A 207 7.25 -4.12 9.29
CA ALA A 207 6.50 -5.23 8.72
C ALA A 207 7.32 -6.56 8.76
N GLN A 208 7.80 -6.92 9.95
CA GLN A 208 8.53 -8.16 10.24
C GLN A 208 7.61 -9.29 10.68
#